data_a69d2c59d2b7410e10cee6f880e0268c
#
_entry.id   a69d2c59d2b7410e10cee6f880e0268c
#
_cell.length_a   1.000
_cell.length_b   1.000
_cell.length_c   1.000
_cell.angle_alpha   90.00
_cell.angle_beta   90.00
_cell.angle_gamma   90.00
#
_symmetry.space_group_name_H-M   'P 1'
#
loop_
_entity.id
_entity.type
_entity.pdbx_description
1 polymer ?
#
loop_
_entity_poly.entity_id
_entity_poly.type
_entity_poly.pdbx_seq_one_letter_code
_entity_poly.pdbx_strand_id
1 'polypeptide(L)'
;MSDVAIEPAIAEDLDELSSLLGELFSEESDFRPNKEKQLRGLRLIFEQPNRGRVFVLRRDRSIVGMINLLFTISTAEGGFVVLLEDLVIHKGYRGHGYGSMLLDYAIEFARQKNFKRITLLTDRPELRSQSFFRKHGFYESPMLPMRLLLSTESSSLKQLSGSHERV
;
A
#
# COMPACT_ATOMS: atom_id res chain seq x y z
N MET A 1 -19.14 -15.66 16.97
CA MET A 1 -18.69 -14.44 16.25
C MET A 1 -17.27 -14.66 15.82
N SER A 2 -16.93 -14.36 14.57
CA SER A 2 -15.54 -14.38 14.14
C SER A 2 -14.78 -13.24 14.83
N ASP A 3 -13.64 -13.58 15.42
CA ASP A 3 -12.76 -12.62 16.08
C ASP A 3 -11.98 -11.83 15.01
N VAL A 4 -12.12 -10.52 15.01
CA VAL A 4 -11.43 -9.61 14.05
C VAL A 4 -10.54 -8.68 14.86
N ALA A 5 -9.24 -8.69 14.54
CA ALA A 5 -8.23 -7.85 15.18
C ALA A 5 -7.32 -7.18 14.15
N ILE A 6 -6.89 -5.96 14.45
CA ILE A 6 -5.85 -5.27 13.70
C ILE A 6 -4.64 -5.09 14.61
N GLU A 7 -3.49 -5.53 14.13
CA GLU A 7 -2.25 -5.54 14.90
C GLU A 7 -1.03 -5.34 14.02
N PRO A 8 0.13 -4.95 14.56
CA PRO A 8 1.38 -4.93 13.82
C PRO A 8 1.71 -6.33 13.27
N ALA A 9 2.14 -6.38 12.01
CA ALA A 9 2.64 -7.62 11.42
C ALA A 9 3.95 -8.06 12.07
N ILE A 10 4.18 -9.36 12.10
CA ILE A 10 5.38 -10.01 12.62
C ILE A 10 6.13 -10.77 11.52
N ALA A 11 7.36 -11.20 11.78
CA ALA A 11 8.20 -11.86 10.79
C ALA A 11 7.58 -13.17 10.24
N GLU A 12 6.83 -13.88 11.06
CA GLU A 12 6.11 -15.10 10.69
C GLU A 12 5.02 -14.87 9.66
N ASP A 13 4.56 -13.63 9.51
CA ASP A 13 3.52 -13.26 8.55
C ASP A 13 4.04 -13.05 7.11
N LEU A 14 5.36 -12.99 6.92
CA LEU A 14 5.99 -12.57 5.66
C LEU A 14 5.46 -13.30 4.42
N ASP A 15 5.26 -14.61 4.48
CA ASP A 15 4.76 -15.38 3.34
C ASP A 15 3.30 -15.04 2.99
N GLU A 16 2.43 -14.88 3.99
CA GLU A 16 1.04 -14.47 3.79
C GLU A 16 0.96 -13.03 3.26
N LEU A 17 1.77 -12.12 3.80
CA LEU A 17 1.85 -10.74 3.34
C LEU A 17 2.33 -10.66 1.88
N SER A 18 3.34 -11.46 1.52
CA SER A 18 3.81 -11.53 0.14
C SER A 18 2.71 -12.02 -0.81
N SER A 19 1.91 -12.99 -0.38
CA SER A 19 0.77 -13.48 -1.16
C SER A 19 -0.30 -12.40 -1.37
N LEU A 20 -0.62 -11.62 -0.35
CA LEU A 20 -1.54 -10.48 -0.45
C LEU A 20 -1.02 -9.40 -1.40
N LEU A 21 0.26 -9.06 -1.33
CA LEU A 21 0.89 -8.13 -2.27
C LEU A 21 0.85 -8.68 -3.71
N GLY A 22 1.00 -9.98 -3.89
CA GLY A 22 0.83 -10.64 -5.18
C GLY A 22 -0.57 -10.45 -5.75
N GLU A 23 -1.61 -10.56 -4.94
CA GLU A 23 -2.98 -10.25 -5.36
C GLU A 23 -3.12 -8.78 -5.80
N LEU A 24 -2.60 -7.85 -5.00
CA LEU A 24 -2.66 -6.42 -5.29
C LEU A 24 -1.94 -6.08 -6.61
N PHE A 25 -0.70 -6.54 -6.77
CA PHE A 25 0.11 -6.21 -7.95
C PHE A 25 -0.37 -6.89 -9.23
N SER A 26 -1.15 -7.97 -9.13
CA SER A 26 -1.81 -8.56 -10.31
C SER A 26 -2.94 -7.68 -10.85
N GLU A 27 -3.49 -6.80 -10.02
CA GLU A 27 -4.58 -5.88 -10.37
C GLU A 27 -4.09 -4.48 -10.75
N GLU A 28 -2.85 -4.11 -10.39
CA GLU A 28 -2.27 -2.79 -10.68
C GLU A 28 -1.64 -2.69 -12.08
N SER A 29 -1.72 -1.52 -12.69
CA SER A 29 -1.23 -1.27 -14.05
C SER A 29 0.30 -1.22 -14.15
N ASP A 30 0.98 -0.71 -13.12
CA ASP A 30 2.41 -0.41 -13.11
C ASP A 30 3.28 -1.57 -12.62
N PHE A 31 2.71 -2.59 -12.01
CA PHE A 31 3.44 -3.64 -11.31
C PHE A 31 3.10 -5.05 -11.82
N ARG A 32 3.98 -5.98 -11.50
CA ARG A 32 3.79 -7.41 -11.70
C ARG A 32 4.17 -8.16 -10.42
N PRO A 33 3.42 -9.21 -10.03
CA PRO A 33 3.79 -10.02 -8.89
C PRO A 33 5.20 -10.60 -9.03
N ASN A 34 6.00 -10.45 -7.98
CA ASN A 34 7.31 -11.06 -7.85
C ASN A 34 7.59 -11.35 -6.38
N LYS A 35 7.45 -12.61 -5.98
CA LYS A 35 7.55 -13.02 -4.58
C LYS A 35 8.88 -12.64 -3.94
N GLU A 36 9.99 -12.80 -4.64
CA GLU A 36 11.33 -12.48 -4.10
C GLU A 36 11.49 -10.98 -3.82
N LYS A 37 11.03 -10.13 -4.75
CA LYS A 37 11.05 -8.68 -4.55
C LYS A 37 10.13 -8.26 -3.41
N GLN A 38 8.93 -8.83 -3.34
CA GLN A 38 7.95 -8.55 -2.29
C GLN A 38 8.47 -8.92 -0.90
N LEU A 39 9.05 -10.11 -0.74
CA LEU A 39 9.67 -10.55 0.51
C LEU A 39 10.86 -9.68 0.89
N ARG A 40 11.71 -9.31 -0.07
CA ARG A 40 12.85 -8.42 0.18
C ARG A 40 12.40 -7.05 0.67
N GLY A 41 11.39 -6.47 0.03
CA GLY A 41 10.82 -5.18 0.45
C GLY A 41 10.21 -5.23 1.86
N LEU A 42 9.42 -6.26 2.15
CA LEU A 42 8.82 -6.47 3.48
C LEU A 42 9.88 -6.61 4.57
N ARG A 43 10.95 -7.40 4.32
CA ARG A 43 12.06 -7.54 5.28
C ARG A 43 12.73 -6.21 5.57
N LEU A 44 12.99 -5.40 4.54
CA LEU A 44 13.57 -4.06 4.71
C LEU A 44 12.70 -3.17 5.62
N ILE A 45 11.37 -3.26 5.51
CA ILE A 45 10.45 -2.51 6.38
C ILE A 45 10.52 -3.04 7.81
N PHE A 46 10.49 -4.35 8.00
CA PHE A 46 10.55 -4.97 9.33
C PHE A 46 11.87 -4.70 10.07
N GLU A 47 12.97 -4.64 9.34
CA GLU A 47 14.30 -4.31 9.89
C GLU A 47 14.44 -2.82 10.26
N GLN A 48 13.54 -1.96 9.78
CA GLN A 48 13.62 -0.50 9.95
C GLN A 48 12.30 0.08 10.49
N PRO A 49 11.94 -0.21 11.75
CA PRO A 49 10.65 0.18 12.32
C PRO A 49 10.43 1.70 12.39
N ASN A 50 11.50 2.50 12.29
CA ASN A 50 11.40 3.97 12.23
C ASN A 50 11.07 4.48 10.82
N ARG A 51 11.11 3.63 9.81
CA ARG A 51 10.85 3.99 8.41
C ARG A 51 9.54 3.50 7.86
N GLY A 52 8.87 2.60 8.56
CA GLY A 52 7.58 2.07 8.11
C GLY A 52 6.96 1.11 9.12
N ARG A 53 5.72 0.78 8.87
CA ARG A 53 4.95 -0.17 9.65
C ARG A 53 3.94 -0.88 8.77
N VAL A 54 3.86 -2.19 8.92
CA VAL A 54 2.81 -3.00 8.33
C VAL A 54 1.83 -3.40 9.44
N PHE A 55 0.55 -3.14 9.22
CA PHE A 55 -0.53 -3.67 10.05
C PHE A 55 -1.31 -4.73 9.28
N VAL A 56 -1.76 -5.74 9.99
CA VAL A 56 -2.59 -6.83 9.47
C VAL A 56 -3.96 -6.81 10.11
N LEU A 57 -4.96 -7.16 9.33
CA LEU A 57 -6.29 -7.51 9.82
C LEU A 57 -6.39 -9.04 9.84
N ARG A 58 -6.58 -9.59 11.04
CA ARG A 58 -6.80 -11.02 11.22
C ARG A 58 -8.26 -11.29 11.49
N ARG A 59 -8.75 -12.37 10.92
CA ARG A 59 -10.03 -12.98 11.23
C ARG A 59 -9.79 -14.44 11.59
N ASP A 60 -10.18 -14.83 12.79
CA ASP A 60 -10.00 -16.21 13.29
C ASP A 60 -8.55 -16.72 13.08
N ARG A 61 -7.56 -15.88 13.40
CA ARG A 61 -6.10 -16.08 13.25
C ARG A 61 -5.55 -16.02 11.82
N SER A 62 -6.38 -15.98 10.79
CA SER A 62 -5.93 -15.85 9.40
C SER A 62 -5.79 -14.39 9.02
N ILE A 63 -4.72 -14.04 8.30
CA ILE A 63 -4.55 -12.70 7.74
C ILE A 63 -5.49 -12.57 6.53
N VAL A 64 -6.40 -11.61 6.59
CA VAL A 64 -7.36 -11.33 5.51
C VAL A 64 -7.12 -9.97 4.85
N GLY A 65 -6.22 -9.18 5.41
CA GLY A 65 -5.84 -7.90 4.83
C GLY A 65 -4.58 -7.32 5.46
N MET A 66 -3.96 -6.38 4.76
CA MET A 66 -2.80 -5.63 5.23
C MET A 66 -2.81 -4.20 4.76
N ILE A 67 -2.14 -3.34 5.52
CA ILE A 67 -1.82 -1.98 5.13
C ILE A 67 -0.35 -1.70 5.42
N ASN A 68 0.35 -1.12 4.45
CA ASN A 68 1.77 -0.79 4.52
C ASN A 68 1.95 0.72 4.53
N LEU A 69 2.54 1.24 5.60
CA LEU A 69 2.77 2.67 5.81
C LEU A 69 4.27 2.94 5.84
N LEU A 70 4.74 3.85 5.02
CA LEU A 70 6.12 4.34 5.04
C LEU A 70 6.17 5.74 5.64
N PHE A 71 7.21 6.01 6.42
CA PHE A 71 7.38 7.28 7.12
C PHE A 71 8.48 8.11 6.45
N THR A 72 8.17 9.36 6.19
CA THR A 72 9.13 10.30 5.64
C THR A 72 8.95 11.67 6.29
N ILE A 73 9.80 12.62 5.96
CA ILE A 73 9.78 13.97 6.50
C ILE A 73 9.36 14.93 5.39
N SER A 74 8.45 15.82 5.72
CA SER A 74 8.04 16.92 4.85
C SER A 74 8.54 18.24 5.43
N THR A 75 9.37 18.94 4.68
CA THR A 75 9.80 20.30 5.06
C THR A 75 8.66 21.30 4.92
N ALA A 76 7.72 21.07 4.03
CA ALA A 76 6.52 21.90 3.87
C ALA A 76 5.56 21.77 5.06
N GLU A 77 5.39 20.55 5.58
CA GLU A 77 4.54 20.30 6.76
C GLU A 77 5.29 20.50 8.08
N GLY A 78 6.61 20.60 8.05
CA GLY A 78 7.45 20.73 9.23
C GLY A 78 7.44 19.52 10.15
N GLY A 79 7.32 18.30 9.60
CA GLY A 79 7.25 17.11 10.42
C GLY A 79 7.16 15.82 9.61
N PHE A 80 6.91 14.72 10.32
CA PHE A 80 6.74 13.42 9.70
C PHE A 80 5.40 13.33 8.96
N VAL A 81 5.43 12.65 7.82
CA VAL A 81 4.27 12.33 6.99
C VAL A 81 4.29 10.85 6.62
N VAL A 82 3.14 10.33 6.25
CA VAL A 82 2.96 8.93 5.85
C VAL A 82 2.76 8.85 4.34
N LEU A 83 3.47 7.91 3.70
CA LEU A 83 3.10 7.35 2.41
C LEU A 83 2.39 6.01 2.66
N LEU A 84 1.10 5.93 2.35
CA LEU A 84 0.37 4.68 2.32
C LEU A 84 0.75 3.98 1.01
N GLU A 85 1.60 2.97 1.13
CA GLU A 85 2.18 2.29 -0.03
C GLU A 85 1.24 1.21 -0.57
N ASP A 86 0.69 0.37 0.31
CA ASP A 86 -0.17 -0.74 -0.06
C ASP A 86 -1.36 -0.84 0.90
N LEU A 87 -2.54 -1.12 0.35
CA LEU A 87 -3.73 -1.54 1.10
C LEU A 87 -4.41 -2.63 0.30
N VAL A 88 -4.49 -3.82 0.86
CA VAL A 88 -5.10 -4.96 0.19
C VAL A 88 -5.92 -5.81 1.16
N ILE A 89 -7.09 -6.22 0.70
CA ILE A 89 -7.93 -7.24 1.35
C ILE A 89 -7.96 -8.45 0.42
N HIS A 90 -7.70 -9.63 0.99
CA HIS A 90 -7.79 -10.90 0.29
C HIS A 90 -9.13 -10.97 -0.44
N LYS A 91 -9.10 -11.36 -1.71
CA LYS A 91 -10.28 -11.34 -2.60
C LYS A 91 -11.51 -12.06 -2.03
N GLY A 92 -11.31 -13.15 -1.31
CA GLY A 92 -12.39 -13.91 -0.66
C GLY A 92 -13.06 -13.20 0.53
N TYR A 93 -12.51 -12.07 0.99
CA TYR A 93 -12.99 -11.33 2.16
C TYR A 93 -13.37 -9.89 1.85
N ARG A 94 -13.37 -9.51 0.57
CA ARG A 94 -13.80 -8.16 0.13
C ARG A 94 -15.30 -7.96 0.33
N GLY A 95 -15.73 -6.70 0.40
CA GLY A 95 -17.13 -6.35 0.58
C GLY A 95 -17.67 -6.46 2.00
N HIS A 96 -16.81 -6.69 3.01
CA HIS A 96 -17.17 -6.81 4.42
C HIS A 96 -16.73 -5.60 5.27
N GLY A 97 -16.27 -4.53 4.66
CA GLY A 97 -15.81 -3.33 5.36
C GLY A 97 -14.40 -3.42 5.94
N TYR A 98 -13.65 -4.50 5.70
CA TYR A 98 -12.31 -4.68 6.26
C TYR A 98 -11.28 -3.66 5.76
N GLY A 99 -11.41 -3.21 4.51
CA GLY A 99 -10.58 -2.13 3.98
C GLY A 99 -10.76 -0.82 4.73
N SER A 100 -12.01 -0.47 5.04
CA SER A 100 -12.33 0.71 5.87
C SER A 100 -11.78 0.56 7.28
N MET A 101 -11.90 -0.60 7.90
CA MET A 101 -11.35 -0.85 9.24
C MET A 101 -9.82 -0.65 9.27
N LEU A 102 -9.10 -1.19 8.30
CA LEU A 102 -7.64 -1.02 8.19
C LEU A 102 -7.25 0.44 7.95
N LEU A 103 -7.96 1.11 7.06
CA LEU A 103 -7.65 2.51 6.73
C LEU A 103 -7.95 3.43 7.92
N ASP A 104 -9.08 3.25 8.61
CA ASP A 104 -9.43 4.02 9.81
C ASP A 104 -8.40 3.80 10.93
N TYR A 105 -7.96 2.56 11.12
CA TYR A 105 -6.90 2.23 12.08
C TYR A 105 -5.59 2.96 11.73
N ALA A 106 -5.19 2.96 10.47
CA ALA A 106 -3.98 3.65 10.01
C ALA A 106 -4.07 5.18 10.17
N ILE A 107 -5.24 5.75 9.89
CA ILE A 107 -5.49 7.19 10.08
C ILE A 107 -5.37 7.55 11.56
N GLU A 108 -5.98 6.76 12.45
CA GLU A 108 -5.91 6.99 13.89
C GLU A 108 -4.48 6.81 14.43
N PHE A 109 -3.77 5.77 13.98
CA PHE A 109 -2.35 5.59 14.29
C PHE A 109 -1.53 6.82 13.88
N ALA A 110 -1.73 7.34 12.67
CA ALA A 110 -1.02 8.52 12.19
C ALA A 110 -1.33 9.77 13.03
N ARG A 111 -2.59 9.96 13.45
CA ARG A 111 -2.98 11.06 14.35
C ARG A 111 -2.30 10.96 15.69
N GLN A 112 -2.33 9.80 16.32
CA GLN A 112 -1.73 9.55 17.64
C GLN A 112 -0.20 9.77 17.62
N LYS A 113 0.46 9.45 16.52
CA LYS A 113 1.89 9.68 16.30
C LYS A 113 2.23 11.10 15.81
N ASN A 114 1.21 11.96 15.69
CA ASN A 114 1.38 13.33 15.24
C ASN A 114 1.97 13.47 13.82
N PHE A 115 1.69 12.50 12.95
CA PHE A 115 1.97 12.65 11.52
C PHE A 115 1.09 13.74 10.90
N LYS A 116 1.62 14.50 9.98
CA LYS A 116 0.97 15.72 9.45
C LYS A 116 0.09 15.45 8.23
N ARG A 117 0.36 14.39 7.49
CA ARG A 117 -0.34 14.06 6.24
C ARG A 117 -0.19 12.58 5.91
N ILE A 118 -1.18 12.01 5.25
CA ILE A 118 -1.08 10.72 4.57
C ILE A 118 -1.25 10.97 3.08
N THR A 119 -0.30 10.50 2.29
CA THR A 119 -0.36 10.50 0.82
C THR A 119 -0.43 9.07 0.31
N LEU A 120 -1.14 8.83 -0.77
CA LEU A 120 -1.17 7.55 -1.47
C LEU A 120 -1.17 7.76 -2.99
N LEU A 121 -0.82 6.73 -3.73
CA LEU A 121 -0.96 6.67 -5.18
C LEU A 121 -2.02 5.62 -5.52
N THR A 122 -2.89 5.94 -6.44
CA THR A 122 -3.92 5.02 -6.94
C THR A 122 -4.01 5.13 -8.46
N ASP A 123 -4.40 4.05 -9.11
CA ASP A 123 -4.53 4.03 -10.56
C ASP A 123 -5.63 5.00 -11.03
N ARG A 124 -5.33 5.80 -12.05
CA ARG A 124 -6.28 6.78 -12.61
C ARG A 124 -7.60 6.16 -13.08
N PRO A 125 -7.62 5.00 -13.79
CA PRO A 125 -8.86 4.39 -14.22
C PRO A 125 -9.62 3.67 -13.10
N GLU A 126 -9.02 3.46 -11.92
CA GLU A 126 -9.65 2.70 -10.83
C GLU A 126 -10.55 3.61 -9.97
N LEU A 127 -11.75 3.86 -10.47
CA LEU A 127 -12.72 4.76 -9.82
C LEU A 127 -13.24 4.23 -8.48
N ARG A 128 -13.26 2.91 -8.27
CA ARG A 128 -13.69 2.30 -7.00
C ARG A 128 -12.72 2.64 -5.87
N SER A 129 -11.43 2.47 -6.12
CA SER A 129 -10.38 2.83 -5.16
C SER A 129 -10.39 4.32 -4.85
N GLN A 130 -10.50 5.16 -5.85
CA GLN A 130 -10.60 6.61 -5.66
C GLN A 130 -11.83 6.99 -4.83
N SER A 131 -13.00 6.42 -5.13
CA SER A 131 -14.23 6.65 -4.36
C SER A 131 -14.10 6.18 -2.92
N PHE A 132 -13.47 5.01 -2.69
CA PHE A 132 -13.18 4.50 -1.36
C PHE A 132 -12.33 5.47 -0.54
N PHE A 133 -11.22 5.96 -1.09
CA PHE A 133 -10.36 6.90 -0.39
C PHE A 133 -11.04 8.26 -0.14
N ARG A 134 -11.82 8.77 -1.10
CA ARG A 134 -12.59 10.01 -0.90
C ARG A 134 -13.58 9.93 0.25
N LYS A 135 -14.23 8.79 0.45
CA LYS A 135 -15.12 8.55 1.61
C LYS A 135 -14.41 8.64 2.95
N HIS A 136 -13.11 8.38 2.99
CA HIS A 136 -12.26 8.51 4.18
C HIS A 136 -11.57 9.88 4.30
N GLY A 137 -11.98 10.86 3.48
CA GLY A 137 -11.48 12.24 3.57
C GLY A 137 -10.26 12.55 2.71
N PHE A 138 -9.79 11.60 1.88
CA PHE A 138 -8.75 11.90 0.92
C PHE A 138 -9.29 12.71 -0.25
N TYR A 139 -8.46 13.59 -0.76
CA TYR A 139 -8.76 14.40 -1.95
C TYR A 139 -7.62 14.31 -2.96
N GLU A 140 -7.95 14.54 -4.21
CA GLU A 140 -6.98 14.52 -5.29
C GLU A 140 -6.04 15.73 -5.18
N SER A 141 -4.73 15.46 -5.14
CA SER A 141 -3.70 16.50 -5.14
C SER A 141 -3.41 16.96 -6.58
N PRO A 142 -3.08 18.25 -6.80
CA PRO A 142 -2.63 18.73 -8.11
C PRO A 142 -1.21 18.25 -8.46
N MET A 143 -0.50 17.59 -7.55
CA MET A 143 0.84 17.07 -7.77
C MET A 143 0.81 15.82 -8.63
N LEU A 144 1.71 15.74 -9.63
CA LEU A 144 1.85 14.57 -10.50
C LEU A 144 2.99 13.67 -10.00
N PRO A 145 2.79 12.36 -9.88
CA PRO A 145 3.88 11.43 -9.66
C PRO A 145 4.72 11.31 -10.94
N MET A 146 6.01 11.50 -10.82
CA MET A 146 7.00 11.26 -11.88
C MET A 146 8.00 10.22 -11.40
N ARG A 147 8.42 9.31 -12.29
CA ARG A 147 9.24 8.18 -11.91
C ARG A 147 10.41 7.98 -12.89
N LEU A 148 11.63 7.84 -12.36
CA LEU A 148 12.80 7.39 -13.08
C LEU A 148 13.24 6.04 -12.51
N LEU A 149 13.26 5.01 -13.34
CA LEU A 149 13.71 3.68 -12.95
C LEU A 149 15.25 3.62 -13.03
N LEU A 150 15.89 3.19 -11.94
CA LEU A 150 17.35 3.14 -11.80
C LEU A 150 17.94 1.73 -12.03
N SER A 151 17.10 0.67 -12.01
CA SER A 151 17.53 -0.70 -12.27
C SER A 151 17.21 -1.13 -13.70
N THR A 152 18.13 -1.86 -14.35
CA THR A 152 18.01 -2.36 -15.74
C THR A 152 16.91 -3.42 -15.89
N GLU A 153 16.56 -4.15 -14.84
CA GLU A 153 15.49 -5.17 -14.88
C GLU A 153 14.10 -4.59 -15.18
N SER A 154 13.89 -3.30 -14.91
CA SER A 154 12.60 -2.62 -15.11
C SER A 154 12.51 -1.92 -16.49
N SER A 155 13.61 -1.80 -17.23
CA SER A 155 13.65 -1.08 -18.52
C SER A 155 13.02 -1.85 -19.67
N SER A 156 12.94 -3.19 -19.55
CA SER A 156 12.45 -4.06 -20.63
C SER A 156 10.94 -3.96 -20.88
N LEU A 157 10.17 -3.45 -19.94
CA LEU A 157 8.71 -3.36 -20.03
C LEU A 157 8.21 -2.05 -20.68
N LYS A 158 9.04 -0.99 -20.70
CA LYS A 158 8.64 0.29 -21.34
C LYS A 158 8.85 0.33 -22.85
N GLN A 159 9.68 -0.55 -23.40
CA GLN A 159 9.91 -0.59 -24.87
C GLN A 159 8.76 -1.24 -25.65
N LEU A 160 7.86 -1.96 -24.99
CA LEU A 160 6.71 -2.61 -25.65
C LEU A 160 5.45 -1.73 -25.72
N SER A 161 5.40 -0.61 -24.99
CA SER A 161 4.27 0.33 -25.02
C SER A 161 4.53 1.60 -25.85
N GLY A 162 5.72 1.76 -26.41
CA GLY A 162 6.17 2.97 -27.12
C GLY A 162 6.06 2.95 -28.64
N SER A 163 5.39 1.96 -29.23
CA SER A 163 5.35 1.83 -30.71
C SER A 163 3.98 2.13 -31.33
N HIS A 164 3.22 3.09 -30.80
CA HIS A 164 2.06 3.65 -31.50
C HIS A 164 1.95 5.15 -31.23
N GLU A 165 2.87 5.90 -31.83
CA GLU A 165 2.61 7.29 -32.25
C GLU A 165 3.55 7.61 -33.41
N ARG A 166 3.06 7.38 -34.62
CA ARG A 166 3.45 8.13 -35.81
C ARG A 166 2.20 8.43 -36.62
N VAL A 167 1.97 9.67 -36.71
CA VAL A 167 1.43 10.56 -37.75
C VAL A 167 0.47 11.53 -37.13
#